data_f7225df15e940e26bcea0d88bbef3531
#
_entry.id   f7225df15e940e26bcea0d88bbef3531
#
_cell.length_a   1.000
_cell.length_b   1.000
_cell.length_c   1.000
_cell.angle_alpha   90.00
_cell.angle_beta   90.00
_cell.angle_gamma   90.00
#
_symmetry.space_group_name_H-M   'P 1'
#
loop_
_entity.id
_entity.type
_entity.pdbx_description
1 polymer ?
#
loop_
_entity_poly.entity_id
_entity_poly.type
_entity_poly.pdbx_seq_one_letter_code
_entity_poly.pdbx_strand_id
1 'polypeptide(L)'
;YSTNSAKLYTPPLKEVPIWLAAGGPKSATLAAEYADGLMISVKNPEDAYEKVINPSKQKSEELGKTNLRVHTYRWTMFADNDEDAWESLKSWRGLRAPNRLQELDPMVLRETADSLGREEIMSKFSRAGNIEELIDIYKPLVDDFESEIVTIQISSIDQPKTIELLGKELLPKLKK
;
A
#
# COMPACT_ATOMS: atom_id res chain seq x y z
N TYR A 1 23.97 -16.84 2.43
CA TYR A 1 24.59 -16.16 1.29
C TYR A 1 26.00 -15.73 1.66
N SER A 2 26.93 -15.82 0.73
CA SER A 2 28.28 -15.30 0.88
C SER A 2 28.60 -14.33 -0.25
N THR A 3 29.34 -13.29 0.07
CA THR A 3 29.85 -12.33 -0.92
C THR A 3 31.37 -12.36 -0.87
N ASN A 4 32.02 -12.22 -2.01
CA ASN A 4 33.48 -12.12 -2.10
C ASN A 4 33.84 -10.74 -2.60
N SER A 5 34.66 -10.01 -1.84
CA SER A 5 35.15 -8.67 -2.18
C SER A 5 34.08 -7.61 -2.46
N ALA A 6 32.86 -7.79 -1.94
CA ALA A 6 31.82 -6.80 -2.07
C ALA A 6 32.19 -5.52 -1.33
N LYS A 7 32.14 -4.38 -2.02
CA LYS A 7 32.47 -3.07 -1.47
C LYS A 7 31.52 -2.01 -2.00
N LEU A 8 31.01 -1.16 -1.13
CA LEU A 8 30.26 0.03 -1.52
C LEU A 8 31.27 1.15 -1.82
N TYR A 9 31.35 1.55 -3.09
CA TYR A 9 32.30 2.57 -3.56
C TYR A 9 31.81 4.01 -3.33
N THR A 10 30.49 4.18 -3.22
CA THR A 10 29.83 5.47 -2.98
C THR A 10 28.97 5.35 -1.72
N PRO A 11 29.59 5.36 -0.51
CA PRO A 11 28.80 5.34 0.71
C PRO A 11 27.96 6.61 0.84
N PRO A 12 26.80 6.56 1.45
CA PRO A 12 25.98 7.73 1.69
C PRO A 12 26.71 8.71 2.60
N LEU A 13 26.56 10.02 2.34
CA LEU A 13 27.16 11.08 3.16
C LEU A 13 26.42 11.30 4.48
N LYS A 14 25.20 10.79 4.59
CA LYS A 14 24.35 10.86 5.78
C LYS A 14 23.76 9.49 6.04
N GLU A 15 23.30 9.28 7.24
CA GLU A 15 22.53 8.09 7.61
C GLU A 15 21.30 7.95 6.70
N VAL A 16 21.09 6.74 6.17
CA VAL A 16 19.96 6.44 5.29
C VAL A 16 18.88 5.76 6.12
N PRO A 17 17.67 6.33 6.23
CA PRO A 17 16.60 5.69 6.97
C PRO A 17 16.17 4.39 6.31
N ILE A 18 16.01 3.35 7.13
CA ILE A 18 15.61 2.01 6.70
C ILE A 18 14.12 1.84 6.95
N TRP A 19 13.38 1.52 5.91
CA TRP A 19 11.95 1.19 5.98
C TRP A 19 11.75 -0.29 5.73
N LEU A 20 11.02 -0.96 6.62
CA LEU A 20 10.75 -2.39 6.50
C LEU A 20 9.29 -2.63 6.13
N ALA A 21 9.07 -3.38 5.05
CA ALA A 21 7.73 -3.79 4.65
C ALA A 21 7.19 -4.89 5.56
N ALA A 22 6.02 -4.70 6.13
CA ALA A 22 5.38 -5.66 7.01
C ALA A 22 3.98 -6.05 6.54
N GLY A 23 3.73 -7.36 6.56
CA GLY A 23 2.41 -7.93 6.22
C GLY A 23 1.80 -8.76 7.37
N GLY A 24 2.44 -8.76 8.54
CA GLY A 24 1.94 -9.49 9.71
C GLY A 24 2.77 -9.23 10.97
N PRO A 25 2.40 -9.80 12.12
CA PRO A 25 2.97 -9.46 13.43
C PRO A 25 4.48 -9.63 13.52
N LYS A 26 5.02 -10.72 12.96
CA LYS A 26 6.48 -10.99 13.00
C LYS A 26 7.30 -9.93 12.28
N SER A 27 6.88 -9.52 11.08
CA SER A 27 7.57 -8.46 10.33
C SER A 27 7.34 -7.08 10.94
N ALA A 28 6.19 -6.87 11.57
CA ALA A 28 5.89 -5.65 12.32
C ALA A 28 6.81 -5.46 13.54
N THR A 29 7.02 -6.51 14.33
CA THR A 29 7.95 -6.48 15.46
C THR A 29 9.40 -6.30 15.01
N LEU A 30 9.81 -6.94 13.90
CA LEU A 30 11.14 -6.71 13.31
C LEU A 30 11.33 -5.26 12.85
N ALA A 31 10.29 -4.63 12.26
CA ALA A 31 10.37 -3.23 11.89
C ALA A 31 10.58 -2.33 13.12
N ALA A 32 9.82 -2.56 14.20
CA ALA A 32 9.99 -1.82 15.44
C ALA A 32 11.40 -2.01 16.06
N GLU A 33 12.00 -3.17 15.89
CA GLU A 33 13.29 -3.52 16.45
C GLU A 33 14.46 -2.90 15.68
N TYR A 34 14.44 -2.97 14.34
CA TYR A 34 15.61 -2.72 13.50
C TYR A 34 15.44 -1.60 12.47
N ALA A 35 14.23 -1.08 12.25
CA ALA A 35 13.97 -0.08 11.22
C ALA A 35 13.65 1.31 11.80
N ASP A 36 13.79 2.33 10.95
CA ASP A 36 13.37 3.70 11.23
C ASP A 36 11.89 3.91 10.87
N GLY A 37 11.35 3.02 10.03
CA GLY A 37 9.96 3.09 9.60
C GLY A 37 9.39 1.75 9.13
N LEU A 38 8.07 1.70 9.15
CA LEU A 38 7.24 0.57 8.76
C LEU A 38 6.46 0.93 7.49
N MET A 39 6.47 0.05 6.49
CA MET A 39 5.64 0.17 5.29
C MET A 39 4.58 -0.92 5.28
N ILE A 40 3.32 -0.55 5.01
CA ILE A 40 2.21 -1.50 4.98
C ILE A 40 1.24 -1.24 3.82
N SER A 41 0.87 -2.31 3.11
CA SER A 41 -0.24 -2.32 2.16
C SER A 41 -1.56 -2.59 2.87
N VAL A 42 -2.41 -1.59 2.96
CA VAL A 42 -3.69 -1.68 3.67
C VAL A 42 -4.79 -2.18 2.73
N LYS A 43 -5.20 -3.43 2.88
CA LYS A 43 -6.35 -4.00 2.17
C LYS A 43 -7.62 -3.86 3.01
N ASN A 44 -7.58 -4.37 4.23
CA ASN A 44 -8.59 -4.21 5.26
C ASN A 44 -7.95 -3.39 6.40
N PRO A 45 -8.50 -2.21 6.76
CA PRO A 45 -7.93 -1.36 7.79
C PRO A 45 -7.87 -2.02 9.18
N GLU A 46 -8.94 -2.69 9.59
CA GLU A 46 -9.01 -3.37 10.88
C GLU A 46 -7.94 -4.47 11.01
N ASP A 47 -7.87 -5.37 10.02
CA ASP A 47 -6.83 -6.41 9.96
C ASP A 47 -5.40 -5.82 9.95
N ALA A 48 -5.20 -4.75 9.22
CA ALA A 48 -3.90 -4.10 9.11
C ALA A 48 -3.49 -3.45 10.44
N TYR A 49 -4.44 -2.84 11.13
CA TYR A 49 -4.21 -2.26 12.44
C TYR A 49 -3.85 -3.35 13.46
N GLU A 50 -4.68 -4.37 13.59
CA GLU A 50 -4.50 -5.44 14.57
C GLU A 50 -3.25 -6.30 14.32
N LYS A 51 -2.95 -6.61 13.06
CA LYS A 51 -1.85 -7.54 12.71
C LYS A 51 -0.50 -6.87 12.50
N VAL A 52 -0.49 -5.56 12.26
CA VAL A 52 0.77 -4.86 11.91
C VAL A 52 0.98 -3.60 12.76
N ILE A 53 0.04 -2.66 12.79
CA ILE A 53 0.25 -1.39 13.49
C ILE A 53 0.34 -1.62 15.01
N ASN A 54 -0.64 -2.30 15.59
CA ASN A 54 -0.69 -2.54 17.03
C ASN A 54 0.54 -3.33 17.52
N PRO A 55 0.94 -4.47 16.91
CA PRO A 55 2.16 -5.18 17.33
C PRO A 55 3.45 -4.35 17.18
N SER A 56 3.54 -3.50 16.15
CA SER A 56 4.72 -2.64 15.98
C SER A 56 4.78 -1.53 17.04
N LYS A 57 3.65 -0.92 17.39
CA LYS A 57 3.55 0.08 18.47
C LYS A 57 3.92 -0.53 19.82
N GLN A 58 3.32 -1.66 20.17
CA GLN A 58 3.64 -2.38 21.40
C GLN A 58 5.13 -2.71 21.51
N LYS A 59 5.72 -3.24 20.44
CA LYS A 59 7.15 -3.57 20.42
C LYS A 59 8.03 -2.32 20.55
N SER A 60 7.66 -1.22 19.91
CA SER A 60 8.38 0.05 20.05
C SER A 60 8.35 0.58 21.49
N GLU A 61 7.19 0.50 22.14
CA GLU A 61 7.04 0.88 23.56
C GLU A 61 7.91 0.01 24.49
N GLU A 62 7.92 -1.31 24.31
CA GLU A 62 8.79 -2.23 25.06
C GLU A 62 10.27 -1.88 24.92
N LEU A 63 10.69 -1.37 23.77
CA LEU A 63 12.06 -0.98 23.48
C LEU A 63 12.39 0.46 23.87
N GLY A 64 11.42 1.22 24.39
CA GLY A 64 11.56 2.65 24.67
C GLY A 64 11.75 3.51 23.43
N LYS A 65 11.36 3.01 22.25
CA LYS A 65 11.41 3.74 20.98
C LYS A 65 10.07 4.45 20.76
N THR A 66 10.08 5.75 20.66
CA THR A 66 8.85 6.57 20.54
C THR A 66 8.46 6.92 19.11
N ASN A 67 9.28 6.61 18.10
CA ASN A 67 9.20 7.21 16.78
C ASN A 67 9.30 6.23 15.60
N LEU A 68 8.64 5.07 15.68
CA LEU A 68 8.50 4.24 14.47
C LEU A 68 7.58 4.95 13.49
N ARG A 69 8.15 5.41 12.38
CA ARG A 69 7.41 6.12 11.32
C ARG A 69 6.54 5.13 10.55
N VAL A 70 5.33 5.49 10.20
CA VAL A 70 4.39 4.62 9.49
C VAL A 70 4.14 5.16 8.08
N HIS A 71 4.33 4.31 7.09
CA HIS A 71 3.97 4.56 5.70
C HIS A 71 2.89 3.56 5.26
N THR A 72 1.70 4.06 5.01
CA THR A 72 0.61 3.25 4.48
C THR A 72 0.42 3.49 3.00
N TYR A 73 0.04 2.44 2.26
CA TYR A 73 -0.43 2.59 0.90
C TYR A 73 -1.65 1.70 0.67
N ARG A 74 -2.56 2.20 -0.13
CA ARG A 74 -3.80 1.50 -0.46
C ARG A 74 -4.14 1.69 -1.92
N TRP A 75 -4.56 0.60 -2.55
CA TRP A 75 -4.97 0.62 -3.95
C TRP A 75 -6.48 0.75 -4.06
N THR A 76 -6.91 1.75 -4.79
CA THR A 76 -8.32 2.07 -4.99
C THR A 76 -8.62 2.24 -6.48
N MET A 77 -9.68 1.61 -6.95
CA MET A 77 -10.29 1.94 -8.24
C MET A 77 -11.09 3.23 -8.08
N PHE A 78 -10.82 4.22 -8.91
CA PHE A 78 -11.62 5.45 -8.95
C PHE A 78 -12.51 5.44 -10.19
N ALA A 79 -13.74 5.02 -10.01
CA ALA A 79 -14.74 4.90 -11.06
C ALA A 79 -16.14 4.83 -10.46
N ASP A 80 -17.11 5.53 -11.07
CA ASP A 80 -18.52 5.59 -10.64
C ASP A 80 -19.35 4.41 -11.14
N ASN A 81 -18.84 3.66 -12.11
CA ASN A 81 -19.50 2.47 -12.67
C ASN A 81 -18.55 1.28 -12.80
N ASP A 82 -19.11 0.08 -12.94
CA ASP A 82 -18.36 -1.19 -12.95
C ASP A 82 -17.52 -1.38 -14.21
N GLU A 83 -17.95 -0.81 -15.34
CA GLU A 83 -17.21 -0.96 -16.60
C GLU A 83 -15.88 -0.21 -16.52
N ASP A 84 -15.94 1.04 -16.10
CA ASP A 84 -14.77 1.90 -15.94
C ASP A 84 -13.85 1.38 -14.83
N ALA A 85 -14.41 0.87 -13.72
CA ALA A 85 -13.66 0.23 -12.68
C ALA A 85 -12.87 -0.97 -13.21
N TRP A 86 -13.51 -1.85 -13.98
CA TRP A 86 -12.87 -3.01 -14.58
C TRP A 86 -11.78 -2.63 -15.59
N GLU A 87 -12.07 -1.70 -16.49
CA GLU A 87 -11.11 -1.26 -17.51
C GLU A 87 -9.88 -0.56 -16.85
N SER A 88 -10.11 0.20 -15.77
CA SER A 88 -9.03 0.84 -15.01
C SER A 88 -8.02 -0.15 -14.44
N LEU A 89 -8.44 -1.39 -14.19
CA LEU A 89 -7.60 -2.47 -13.67
C LEU A 89 -6.86 -3.26 -14.76
N LYS A 90 -7.06 -2.97 -16.05
CA LYS A 90 -6.54 -3.78 -17.16
C LYS A 90 -5.06 -4.16 -17.05
N SER A 91 -4.22 -3.25 -16.62
CA SER A 91 -2.78 -3.48 -16.45
C SER A 91 -2.42 -4.07 -15.07
N TRP A 92 -3.35 -4.13 -14.13
CA TRP A 92 -3.06 -4.43 -12.74
C TRP A 92 -3.72 -5.69 -12.18
N ARG A 93 -4.80 -6.15 -12.81
CA ARG A 93 -5.59 -7.27 -12.30
C ARG A 93 -4.80 -8.57 -12.22
N GLY A 94 -3.79 -8.77 -13.07
CA GLY A 94 -2.86 -9.89 -12.99
C GLY A 94 -2.15 -10.02 -11.64
N LEU A 95 -1.94 -8.91 -10.92
CA LEU A 95 -1.39 -8.93 -9.55
C LEU A 95 -2.31 -9.60 -8.52
N ARG A 96 -3.53 -9.93 -8.89
CA ARG A 96 -4.48 -10.67 -8.05
C ARG A 96 -4.66 -12.13 -8.49
N ALA A 97 -3.94 -12.58 -9.54
CA ALA A 97 -3.90 -13.98 -9.93
C ALA A 97 -3.34 -14.85 -8.80
N PRO A 98 -3.88 -16.07 -8.59
CA PRO A 98 -3.43 -16.98 -7.53
C PRO A 98 -1.95 -17.34 -7.63
N ASN A 99 -1.45 -17.52 -8.84
CA ASN A 99 -0.08 -17.94 -9.17
C ASN A 99 0.92 -16.77 -9.32
N ARG A 100 0.56 -15.54 -8.91
CA ARG A 100 1.34 -14.32 -9.15
C ARG A 100 2.77 -14.30 -8.59
N LEU A 101 3.10 -15.23 -7.68
CA LEU A 101 4.44 -15.35 -7.11
C LEU A 101 5.31 -16.38 -7.85
N GLN A 102 4.73 -17.21 -8.72
CA GLN A 102 5.40 -18.26 -9.46
C GLN A 102 5.45 -17.99 -10.96
N GLU A 103 4.42 -17.34 -11.49
CA GLU A 103 4.34 -16.98 -12.90
C GLU A 103 5.15 -15.71 -13.20
N LEU A 104 5.97 -15.77 -14.25
CA LEU A 104 6.85 -14.67 -14.65
C LEU A 104 6.28 -13.86 -15.83
N ASP A 105 5.36 -14.45 -16.60
CA ASP A 105 4.74 -13.78 -17.74
C ASP A 105 3.52 -12.97 -17.28
N PRO A 106 3.56 -11.62 -17.39
CA PRO A 106 2.45 -10.77 -16.99
C PRO A 106 1.19 -10.96 -17.84
N MET A 107 1.31 -11.47 -19.07
CA MET A 107 0.14 -11.76 -19.92
C MET A 107 -0.59 -12.98 -19.39
N VAL A 108 0.13 -14.06 -19.03
CA VAL A 108 -0.45 -15.25 -18.41
C VAL A 108 -1.11 -14.91 -17.06
N LEU A 109 -0.48 -14.05 -16.25
CA LEU A 109 -1.09 -13.56 -15.01
C LEU A 109 -2.40 -12.81 -15.26
N ARG A 110 -2.47 -11.99 -16.30
CA ARG A 110 -3.68 -11.26 -16.66
C ARG A 110 -4.77 -12.21 -17.14
N GLU A 111 -4.46 -13.15 -18.02
CA GLU A 111 -5.39 -14.16 -18.51
C GLU A 111 -5.93 -15.02 -17.35
N THR A 112 -5.07 -15.40 -16.42
CA THR A 112 -5.45 -16.14 -15.21
C THR A 112 -6.41 -15.32 -14.35
N ALA A 113 -6.13 -14.03 -14.13
CA ALA A 113 -7.04 -13.15 -13.40
C ALA A 113 -8.38 -12.96 -14.13
N ASP A 114 -8.35 -12.77 -15.44
CA ASP A 114 -9.57 -12.63 -16.27
C ASP A 114 -10.46 -13.88 -16.20
N SER A 115 -9.86 -15.07 -16.08
CA SER A 115 -10.59 -16.35 -15.97
C SER A 115 -11.33 -16.51 -14.63
N LEU A 116 -10.92 -15.80 -13.57
CA LEU A 116 -11.59 -15.82 -12.27
C LEU A 116 -12.89 -15.00 -12.27
N GLY A 117 -13.05 -14.14 -13.26
CA GLY A 117 -14.22 -13.28 -13.40
C GLY A 117 -14.06 -11.91 -12.75
N ARG A 118 -14.83 -10.99 -13.27
CA ARG A 118 -14.80 -9.56 -12.95
C ARG A 118 -15.05 -9.29 -11.46
N GLU A 119 -16.12 -9.86 -10.92
CA GLU A 119 -16.54 -9.64 -9.54
C GLU A 119 -15.48 -10.09 -8.54
N GLU A 120 -14.93 -11.29 -8.72
CA GLU A 120 -13.89 -11.81 -7.83
C GLU A 120 -12.64 -10.93 -7.85
N ILE A 121 -12.20 -10.47 -9.00
CA ILE A 121 -11.01 -9.62 -9.11
C ILE A 121 -11.26 -8.23 -8.51
N MET A 122 -12.39 -7.61 -8.84
CA MET A 122 -12.73 -6.26 -8.34
C MET A 122 -12.89 -6.24 -6.82
N SER A 123 -13.45 -7.29 -6.20
CA SER A 123 -13.58 -7.39 -4.75
C SER A 123 -12.24 -7.38 -4.00
N LYS A 124 -11.12 -7.60 -4.68
CA LYS A 124 -9.78 -7.58 -4.09
C LYS A 124 -9.16 -6.16 -4.05
N PHE A 125 -9.87 -5.15 -4.51
CA PHE A 125 -9.46 -3.75 -4.50
C PHE A 125 -10.51 -2.90 -3.78
N SER A 126 -10.10 -1.79 -3.20
CA SER A 126 -11.05 -0.76 -2.78
C SER A 126 -11.59 -0.03 -3.99
N ARG A 127 -12.80 0.51 -3.89
CA ARG A 127 -13.41 1.32 -4.94
C ARG A 127 -13.98 2.61 -4.34
N ALA A 128 -13.91 3.68 -5.11
CA ALA A 128 -14.57 4.94 -4.86
C ALA A 128 -15.10 5.52 -6.17
N GLY A 129 -16.34 6.01 -6.17
CA GLY A 129 -16.96 6.67 -7.31
C GLY A 129 -16.81 8.21 -7.26
N ASN A 130 -16.46 8.76 -6.09
CA ASN A 130 -16.35 10.20 -5.84
C ASN A 130 -15.30 10.52 -4.76
N ILE A 131 -15.09 11.81 -4.51
CA ILE A 131 -14.08 12.30 -3.56
C ILE A 131 -14.44 11.97 -2.10
N GLU A 132 -15.71 12.03 -1.74
CA GLU A 132 -16.17 11.72 -0.39
C GLU A 132 -15.84 10.27 -0.02
N GLU A 133 -16.09 9.33 -0.89
CA GLU A 133 -15.74 7.92 -0.71
C GLU A 133 -14.21 7.71 -0.63
N LEU A 134 -13.42 8.50 -1.37
CA LEU A 134 -11.96 8.46 -1.21
C LEU A 134 -11.51 9.00 0.16
N ILE A 135 -12.18 10.03 0.69
CA ILE A 135 -11.90 10.51 2.04
C ILE A 135 -12.17 9.42 3.05
N ASP A 136 -13.30 8.72 2.95
CA ASP A 136 -13.65 7.62 3.86
C ASP A 136 -12.63 6.48 3.81
N ILE A 137 -12.04 6.24 2.64
CA ILE A 137 -11.01 5.21 2.45
C ILE A 137 -9.65 5.62 3.05
N TYR A 138 -9.25 6.88 2.88
CA TYR A 138 -7.88 7.32 3.19
C TYR A 138 -7.75 8.07 4.51
N LYS A 139 -8.80 8.73 4.99
CA LYS A 139 -8.78 9.47 6.25
C LYS A 139 -8.40 8.62 7.47
N PRO A 140 -8.91 7.37 7.61
CA PRO A 140 -8.48 6.48 8.70
C PRO A 140 -6.98 6.16 8.67
N LEU A 141 -6.35 6.12 7.48
CA LEU A 141 -4.91 5.88 7.38
C LEU A 141 -4.09 7.06 7.91
N VAL A 142 -4.64 8.26 7.83
CA VAL A 142 -4.03 9.48 8.40
C VAL A 142 -4.27 9.57 9.90
N ASP A 143 -5.49 9.34 10.34
CA ASP A 143 -5.93 9.62 11.72
C ASP A 143 -5.67 8.45 12.66
N ASP A 144 -6.14 7.24 12.32
CA ASP A 144 -6.07 6.09 13.23
C ASP A 144 -4.71 5.39 13.17
N PHE A 145 -4.11 5.31 11.97
CA PHE A 145 -2.78 4.71 11.80
C PHE A 145 -1.65 5.67 12.13
N GLU A 146 -1.97 6.96 12.26
CA GLU A 146 -0.99 8.02 12.49
C GLU A 146 0.12 8.00 11.43
N SER A 147 -0.26 7.66 10.19
CA SER A 147 0.71 7.54 9.10
C SER A 147 1.39 8.87 8.81
N GLU A 148 2.71 8.85 8.81
CA GLU A 148 3.51 10.00 8.35
C GLU A 148 3.41 10.19 6.83
N ILE A 149 3.34 9.06 6.12
CA ILE A 149 3.18 9.03 4.66
C ILE A 149 1.99 8.15 4.32
N VAL A 150 1.06 8.70 3.54
CA VAL A 150 -0.03 7.94 2.93
C VAL A 150 0.13 7.97 1.42
N THR A 151 0.42 6.82 0.82
CA THR A 151 0.47 6.69 -0.64
C THR A 151 -0.89 6.27 -1.17
N ILE A 152 -1.46 7.13 -2.00
CA ILE A 152 -2.70 6.89 -2.72
C ILE A 152 -2.36 6.22 -4.05
N GLN A 153 -2.63 4.91 -4.15
CA GLN A 153 -2.50 4.18 -5.41
C GLN A 153 -3.86 4.15 -6.09
N ILE A 154 -3.99 4.84 -7.21
CA ILE A 154 -5.25 4.97 -7.92
C ILE A 154 -5.18 4.30 -9.29
N SER A 155 -6.21 3.49 -9.60
CA SER A 155 -6.53 3.05 -10.95
C SER A 155 -7.75 3.82 -11.44
N SER A 156 -7.63 4.47 -12.58
CA SER A 156 -8.72 5.19 -13.25
C SER A 156 -8.52 5.15 -14.77
N ILE A 157 -9.55 5.42 -15.54
CA ILE A 157 -9.46 5.48 -17.01
C ILE A 157 -8.63 6.68 -17.45
N ASP A 158 -8.86 7.84 -16.85
CA ASP A 158 -8.13 9.08 -17.13
C ASP A 158 -7.21 9.43 -15.94
N GLN A 159 -6.02 8.84 -15.93
CA GLN A 159 -5.03 9.05 -14.87
C GLN A 159 -4.64 10.52 -14.68
N PRO A 160 -4.30 11.29 -15.73
CA PRO A 160 -3.93 12.71 -15.57
C PRO A 160 -5.02 13.54 -14.92
N LYS A 161 -6.26 13.41 -15.39
CA LYS A 161 -7.41 14.11 -14.82
C LYS A 161 -7.68 13.70 -13.38
N THR A 162 -7.55 12.42 -13.07
CA THR A 162 -7.71 11.92 -11.71
C THR A 162 -6.65 12.50 -10.77
N ILE A 163 -5.38 12.52 -11.17
CA ILE A 163 -4.30 13.12 -10.37
C ILE A 163 -4.56 14.61 -10.08
N GLU A 164 -5.02 15.35 -11.08
CA GLU A 164 -5.39 16.75 -10.91
C GLU A 164 -6.54 16.93 -9.92
N LEU A 165 -7.58 16.12 -10.03
CA LEU A 165 -8.73 16.11 -9.13
C LEU A 165 -8.31 15.78 -7.69
N LEU A 166 -7.50 14.74 -7.49
CA LEU A 166 -6.99 14.36 -6.17
C LEU A 166 -6.17 15.48 -5.54
N GLY A 167 -5.34 16.15 -6.33
CA GLY A 167 -4.53 17.29 -5.87
C GLY A 167 -5.37 18.47 -5.40
N LYS A 168 -6.45 18.76 -6.11
CA LYS A 168 -7.34 19.90 -5.80
C LYS A 168 -8.34 19.61 -4.69
N GLU A 169 -8.92 18.43 -4.66
CA GLU A 169 -10.10 18.16 -3.83
C GLU A 169 -9.85 17.17 -2.69
N LEU A 170 -8.99 16.13 -2.88
CA LEU A 170 -8.74 15.14 -1.85
C LEU A 170 -7.61 15.56 -0.89
N LEU A 171 -6.44 15.90 -1.43
CA LEU A 171 -5.25 16.16 -0.60
C LEU A 171 -5.46 17.29 0.44
N PRO A 172 -6.17 18.39 0.16
CA PRO A 172 -6.44 19.40 1.18
C PRO A 172 -7.29 18.90 2.36
N LYS A 173 -8.17 17.92 2.11
CA LYS A 173 -9.07 17.33 3.13
C LYS A 173 -8.40 16.23 3.96
N LEU A 174 -7.29 15.65 3.48
CA LEU A 174 -6.51 14.64 4.21
C LEU A 174 -5.41 15.24 5.08
N LYS A 175 -5.01 16.46 4.85
CA LYS A 175 -3.99 17.13 5.68
C LYS A 175 -4.50 17.33 7.11
N LYS A 176 -3.60 17.07 8.08
CA LYS A 176 -3.78 17.47 9.50
C LYS A 176 -3.48 18.95 9.65
#